data_5e44abe46bb57dfd51c3d1947a46255d
#
_entry.id   5e44abe46bb57dfd51c3d1947a46255d
#
_cell.length_a   1.000
_cell.length_b   1.000
_cell.length_c   1.000
_cell.angle_alpha   90.00
_cell.angle_beta   90.00
_cell.angle_gamma   90.00
#
_symmetry.space_group_name_H-M   'P 1'
#
loop_
_entity.id
_entity.type
_entity.pdbx_description
1 polymer ?
#
loop_
_entity_poly.entity_id
_entity_poly.type
_entity_poly.pdbx_seq_one_letter_code
_entity_poly.pdbx_strand_id
1 'polypeptide(L)'
;MDGMDLGRSGARIGLGCMPMSFGYVDASSEDDPTAVIGRALELGVAMFDTADVYGPFTNEELVGRALDGRRRDATIATKWGLVAGPTGGYPLARDARPERAADAVGASLERLRTDVIDLYYLHRVDEHVPLEESWGAMAALVEKGIVRAIGLSEVGLDELEHAHAIHPVAAVQSELSLWTRDALDEVVPWCANHGAAFVPFSPLGRGFLTGTITHGGFDARDFRASNPRFTDEAIASNQAIVRVVRRVAERHEATPAQVALAWTLAQGAHVLPIPGTKRVRYLEENVAATELALTDDDLADLDAAPPASAPRY
;
A
#
# COMPACT_ATOMS: atom_id res chain seq x y z
N MET A 1 -21.64 7.60 -10.79
CA MET A 1 -20.32 7.21 -11.34
C MET A 1 -20.16 5.74 -11.05
N ASP A 2 -20.14 4.90 -12.08
CA ASP A 2 -19.80 3.48 -11.90
C ASP A 2 -18.40 3.46 -11.31
N GLY A 3 -18.29 2.97 -10.07
CA GLY A 3 -17.03 2.98 -9.33
C GLY A 3 -15.94 2.30 -10.14
N MET A 4 -14.78 2.96 -10.27
CA MET A 4 -13.61 2.38 -10.91
C MET A 4 -13.34 1.02 -10.26
N ASP A 5 -13.30 -0.04 -11.07
CA ASP A 5 -12.88 -1.36 -10.61
C ASP A 5 -11.37 -1.34 -10.35
N LEU A 6 -10.97 -1.02 -9.13
CA LEU A 6 -9.57 -1.02 -8.69
C LEU A 6 -9.01 -2.45 -8.54
N GLY A 7 -9.51 -3.42 -9.33
CA GLY A 7 -9.15 -4.84 -9.22
C GLY A 7 -10.07 -5.63 -8.29
N ARG A 8 -11.26 -5.08 -7.95
CA ARG A 8 -12.25 -5.77 -7.10
C ARG A 8 -12.92 -6.96 -7.79
N SER A 9 -12.94 -6.98 -9.12
CA SER A 9 -13.46 -8.12 -9.91
C SER A 9 -12.47 -9.27 -10.06
N GLY A 10 -11.20 -9.07 -9.69
CA GLY A 10 -10.15 -10.08 -9.65
C GLY A 10 -9.86 -10.56 -8.22
N ALA A 11 -8.61 -10.92 -7.96
CA ALA A 11 -8.14 -11.14 -6.61
C ALA A 11 -8.32 -9.83 -5.80
N ARG A 12 -9.05 -9.90 -4.68
CA ARG A 12 -9.30 -8.74 -3.79
C ARG A 12 -8.04 -8.28 -3.05
N ILE A 13 -6.90 -8.26 -3.75
CA ILE A 13 -5.59 -7.90 -3.24
C ILE A 13 -4.79 -7.25 -4.37
N GLY A 14 -4.02 -6.21 -4.08
CA GLY A 14 -3.08 -5.61 -5.00
C GLY A 14 -1.63 -6.00 -4.68
N LEU A 15 -0.70 -5.61 -5.52
CA LEU A 15 0.73 -5.81 -5.31
C LEU A 15 1.42 -4.47 -5.04
N GLY A 16 1.93 -4.28 -3.82
CA GLY A 16 2.83 -3.17 -3.49
C GLY A 16 4.22 -3.42 -4.09
N CYS A 17 4.62 -2.57 -5.04
CA CYS A 17 5.89 -2.74 -5.76
C CYS A 17 7.10 -2.10 -5.06
N MET A 18 6.89 -1.28 -4.01
CA MET A 18 7.96 -0.59 -3.30
C MET A 18 9.15 -1.51 -2.92
N PRO A 19 8.95 -2.71 -2.33
CA PRO A 19 10.07 -3.56 -1.91
C PRO A 19 10.98 -4.02 -3.05
N MET A 20 10.51 -3.99 -4.29
CA MET A 20 11.28 -4.47 -5.46
C MET A 20 12.50 -3.61 -5.78
N SER A 21 12.54 -2.34 -5.31
CA SER A 21 13.66 -1.43 -5.56
C SER A 21 13.97 -0.50 -4.39
N PHE A 22 13.22 -0.54 -3.28
CA PHE A 22 13.31 0.47 -2.24
C PHE A 22 12.95 -0.06 -0.84
N GLY A 23 13.68 0.39 0.18
CA GLY A 23 13.28 0.32 1.58
C GLY A 23 13.58 -0.97 2.33
N TYR A 24 13.81 -2.08 1.67
CA TYR A 24 14.09 -3.37 2.31
C TYR A 24 15.35 -4.01 1.76
N VAL A 25 16.24 -4.44 2.67
CA VAL A 25 17.46 -5.19 2.34
C VAL A 25 17.23 -6.64 2.75
N ASP A 26 17.16 -7.53 1.77
CA ASP A 26 17.01 -8.96 2.02
C ASP A 26 18.32 -9.69 1.76
N ALA A 27 18.74 -10.55 2.70
CA ALA A 27 19.96 -11.35 2.60
C ALA A 27 19.81 -12.59 1.71
N SER A 28 18.59 -12.90 1.29
CA SER A 28 18.25 -14.10 0.50
C SER A 28 18.02 -13.76 -0.97
N SER A 29 18.19 -14.77 -1.83
CA SER A 29 17.92 -14.64 -3.27
C SER A 29 16.48 -14.19 -3.53
N GLU A 30 16.33 -13.17 -4.36
CA GLU A 30 15.06 -12.61 -4.81
C GLU A 30 14.73 -13.21 -6.17
N ASP A 31 13.43 -13.32 -6.48
CA ASP A 31 13.01 -13.64 -7.84
C ASP A 31 13.15 -12.38 -8.72
N ASP A 32 13.18 -12.57 -10.04
CA ASP A 32 13.09 -11.44 -10.96
C ASP A 32 11.77 -10.69 -10.72
N PRO A 33 11.79 -9.39 -10.42
CA PRO A 33 10.58 -8.61 -10.22
C PRO A 33 9.58 -8.69 -11.39
N THR A 34 10.08 -8.85 -12.62
CA THR A 34 9.23 -9.03 -13.79
C THR A 34 8.45 -10.34 -13.72
N ALA A 35 9.08 -11.41 -13.24
CA ALA A 35 8.40 -12.69 -13.02
C ALA A 35 7.34 -12.60 -11.91
N VAL A 36 7.63 -11.86 -10.83
CA VAL A 36 6.65 -11.64 -9.73
C VAL A 36 5.43 -10.89 -10.26
N ILE A 37 5.60 -9.81 -11.03
CA ILE A 37 4.51 -9.04 -11.63
C ILE A 37 3.73 -9.89 -12.66
N GLY A 38 4.43 -10.64 -13.51
CA GLY A 38 3.80 -11.56 -14.46
C GLY A 38 2.93 -12.61 -13.75
N ARG A 39 3.45 -13.21 -12.69
CA ARG A 39 2.71 -14.18 -11.87
C ARG A 39 1.51 -13.55 -11.17
N ALA A 40 1.62 -12.30 -10.72
CA ALA A 40 0.51 -11.58 -10.12
C ALA A 40 -0.67 -11.45 -11.09
N LEU A 41 -0.41 -11.07 -12.34
CA LEU A 41 -1.43 -11.02 -13.39
C LEU A 41 -2.08 -12.38 -13.67
N GLU A 42 -1.29 -13.47 -13.68
CA GLU A 42 -1.82 -14.85 -13.86
C GLU A 42 -2.76 -15.25 -12.70
N LEU A 43 -2.49 -14.77 -11.49
CA LEU A 43 -3.31 -15.02 -10.29
C LEU A 43 -4.52 -14.08 -10.17
N GLY A 44 -4.74 -13.20 -11.16
CA GLY A 44 -5.85 -12.25 -11.15
C GLY A 44 -5.61 -11.00 -10.29
N VAL A 45 -4.39 -10.75 -9.84
CA VAL A 45 -4.01 -9.47 -9.22
C VAL A 45 -3.94 -8.41 -10.29
N ALA A 46 -4.86 -7.45 -10.26
CA ALA A 46 -4.93 -6.40 -11.27
C ALA A 46 -4.29 -5.09 -10.83
N MET A 47 -4.23 -4.78 -9.52
CA MET A 47 -3.70 -3.52 -9.02
C MET A 47 -2.21 -3.62 -8.70
N PHE A 48 -1.41 -2.71 -9.27
CA PHE A 48 0.03 -2.54 -9.05
C PHE A 48 0.29 -1.15 -8.49
N ASP A 49 0.77 -1.08 -7.24
CA ASP A 49 1.02 0.17 -6.53
C ASP A 49 2.52 0.50 -6.51
N THR A 50 2.86 1.66 -7.05
CA THR A 50 4.22 2.21 -7.08
C THR A 50 4.24 3.68 -6.64
N ALA A 51 5.34 4.39 -6.79
CA ALA A 51 5.48 5.83 -6.64
C ALA A 51 6.73 6.33 -7.36
N ASP A 52 6.73 7.60 -7.77
CA ASP A 52 7.87 8.26 -8.38
C ASP A 52 9.13 8.24 -7.51
N VAL A 53 8.96 8.39 -6.20
CA VAL A 53 10.05 8.44 -5.22
C VAL A 53 10.67 7.07 -4.92
N TYR A 54 10.07 5.95 -5.36
CA TYR A 54 10.61 4.63 -5.09
C TYR A 54 11.83 4.31 -5.97
N GLY A 55 12.97 4.07 -5.33
CA GLY A 55 14.22 3.69 -5.93
C GLY A 55 15.10 4.74 -6.61
N PRO A 56 15.05 6.07 -6.39
CA PRO A 56 14.03 6.96 -6.96
C PRO A 56 13.87 6.74 -8.45
N PHE A 57 12.63 6.75 -8.89
CA PHE A 57 12.14 6.57 -10.27
C PHE A 57 12.27 5.14 -10.84
N THR A 58 13.25 4.35 -10.41
CA THR A 58 13.54 3.03 -10.99
C THR A 58 12.43 2.01 -10.77
N ASN A 59 11.58 2.21 -9.74
CA ASN A 59 10.43 1.35 -9.49
C ASN A 59 9.35 1.48 -10.57
N GLU A 60 9.01 2.70 -10.97
CA GLU A 60 8.06 2.93 -12.07
C GLU A 60 8.59 2.39 -13.39
N GLU A 61 9.89 2.54 -13.67
CA GLU A 61 10.51 1.94 -14.87
C GLU A 61 10.43 0.40 -14.85
N LEU A 62 10.62 -0.22 -13.68
CA LEU A 62 10.50 -1.66 -13.51
C LEU A 62 9.06 -2.12 -13.77
N VAL A 63 8.08 -1.46 -13.14
CA VAL A 63 6.66 -1.77 -13.35
C VAL A 63 6.26 -1.58 -14.81
N GLY A 64 6.68 -0.47 -15.43
CA GLY A 64 6.40 -0.18 -16.84
C GLY A 64 6.97 -1.24 -17.80
N ARG A 65 8.20 -1.73 -17.53
CA ARG A 65 8.77 -2.85 -18.32
C ARG A 65 8.04 -4.15 -18.10
N ALA A 66 7.68 -4.48 -16.86
CA ALA A 66 7.02 -5.72 -16.52
C ALA A 66 5.59 -5.82 -17.08
N LEU A 67 4.91 -4.68 -17.25
CA LEU A 67 3.56 -4.60 -17.80
C LEU A 67 3.53 -4.35 -19.31
N ASP A 68 4.68 -4.33 -19.99
CA ASP A 68 4.74 -4.14 -21.43
C ASP A 68 3.95 -5.25 -22.15
N GLY A 69 3.05 -4.84 -23.07
CA GLY A 69 2.12 -5.75 -23.72
C GLY A 69 0.93 -6.23 -22.87
N ARG A 70 0.94 -5.99 -21.55
CA ARG A 70 -0.10 -6.41 -20.60
C ARG A 70 -0.81 -5.23 -19.91
N ARG A 71 -0.58 -4.00 -20.36
CA ARG A 71 -1.10 -2.77 -19.74
C ARG A 71 -2.62 -2.78 -19.51
N ARG A 72 -3.38 -3.44 -20.39
CA ARG A 72 -4.85 -3.52 -20.30
C ARG A 72 -5.35 -4.43 -19.19
N ASP A 73 -4.50 -5.34 -18.72
CA ASP A 73 -4.80 -6.30 -17.65
C ASP A 73 -4.47 -5.70 -16.26
N ALA A 74 -3.91 -4.48 -16.23
CA ALA A 74 -3.38 -3.87 -15.02
C ALA A 74 -4.05 -2.53 -14.70
N THR A 75 -4.34 -2.30 -13.43
CA THR A 75 -4.64 -1.01 -12.82
C THR A 75 -3.35 -0.48 -12.19
N ILE A 76 -2.79 0.58 -12.76
CA ILE A 76 -1.56 1.20 -12.24
C ILE A 76 -1.93 2.33 -11.28
N ALA A 77 -1.47 2.19 -10.04
CA ALA A 77 -1.50 3.25 -9.05
C ALA A 77 -0.08 3.79 -8.82
N THR A 78 0.11 5.08 -8.96
CA THR A 78 1.38 5.75 -8.60
C THR A 78 1.13 7.04 -7.84
N LYS A 79 2.19 7.68 -7.35
CA LYS A 79 2.10 8.77 -6.39
C LYS A 79 3.12 9.86 -6.72
N TRP A 80 2.81 11.08 -6.27
CA TRP A 80 3.69 12.25 -6.35
C TRP A 80 3.60 13.10 -5.08
N GLY A 81 4.39 14.16 -4.98
CA GLY A 81 4.36 15.10 -3.85
C GLY A 81 5.38 14.79 -2.77
N LEU A 82 6.09 13.67 -2.86
CA LEU A 82 7.34 13.44 -2.15
C LEU A 82 8.52 13.60 -3.10
N VAL A 83 9.63 14.07 -2.59
CA VAL A 83 10.90 14.19 -3.34
C VAL A 83 12.04 13.55 -2.58
N ALA A 84 12.87 12.80 -3.29
CA ALA A 84 14.06 12.21 -2.73
C ALA A 84 15.09 13.29 -2.40
N GLY A 85 15.81 13.12 -1.29
CA GLY A 85 16.93 13.99 -0.96
C GLY A 85 18.05 13.92 -2.02
N PRO A 86 19.07 14.80 -1.93
CA PRO A 86 20.14 14.90 -2.92
C PRO A 86 20.93 13.60 -3.17
N THR A 87 20.90 12.69 -2.21
CA THR A 87 21.55 11.37 -2.29
C THR A 87 20.63 10.25 -2.77
N GLY A 88 19.39 10.57 -3.17
CA GLY A 88 18.44 9.58 -3.67
C GLY A 88 17.78 8.69 -2.61
N GLY A 89 17.73 9.16 -1.35
CA GLY A 89 17.15 8.37 -0.24
C GLY A 89 16.47 9.24 0.80
N TYR A 90 16.32 8.69 2.01
CA TYR A 90 15.77 9.39 3.16
C TYR A 90 16.74 10.46 3.73
N PRO A 91 16.18 11.51 4.36
CA PRO A 91 14.76 11.79 4.49
C PRO A 91 14.14 12.26 3.17
N LEU A 92 12.86 11.89 2.94
CA LEU A 92 12.08 12.44 1.85
C LEU A 92 11.51 13.81 2.27
N ALA A 93 11.55 14.79 1.35
CA ALA A 93 10.89 16.07 1.53
C ALA A 93 9.48 16.04 0.90
N ARG A 94 8.60 16.93 1.35
CA ARG A 94 7.31 17.17 0.71
C ARG A 94 7.45 18.32 -0.28
N ASP A 95 6.89 18.18 -1.46
CA ASP A 95 6.78 19.25 -2.45
C ASP A 95 5.59 18.96 -3.37
N ALA A 96 4.42 19.36 -2.91
CA ALA A 96 3.14 19.16 -3.59
C ALA A 96 2.63 20.45 -4.25
N ARG A 97 3.51 21.37 -4.63
CA ARG A 97 3.16 22.61 -5.31
C ARG A 97 2.46 22.31 -6.65
N PRO A 98 1.32 22.93 -6.95
CA PRO A 98 0.46 22.59 -8.09
C PRO A 98 1.17 22.68 -9.45
N GLU A 99 2.11 23.60 -9.62
CA GLU A 99 2.89 23.75 -10.87
C GLU A 99 3.76 22.54 -11.21
N ARG A 100 4.08 21.68 -10.21
CA ARG A 100 4.85 20.45 -10.42
C ARG A 100 4.01 19.24 -10.85
N ALA A 101 2.70 19.29 -10.63
CA ALA A 101 1.81 18.15 -10.87
C ALA A 101 1.87 17.65 -12.32
N ALA A 102 1.90 18.58 -13.29
CA ALA A 102 1.95 18.25 -14.72
C ALA A 102 3.27 17.60 -15.14
N ASP A 103 4.42 18.12 -14.64
CA ASP A 103 5.74 17.57 -14.95
C ASP A 103 5.92 16.21 -14.27
N ALA A 104 5.46 16.07 -13.02
CA ALA A 104 5.56 14.82 -12.26
C ALA A 104 4.75 13.70 -12.94
N VAL A 105 3.51 13.96 -13.33
CA VAL A 105 2.67 12.96 -14.01
C VAL A 105 3.23 12.61 -15.38
N GLY A 106 3.73 13.60 -16.15
CA GLY A 106 4.36 13.37 -17.45
C GLY A 106 5.56 12.43 -17.34
N ALA A 107 6.44 12.68 -16.39
CA ALA A 107 7.59 11.81 -16.13
C ALA A 107 7.19 10.40 -15.65
N SER A 108 6.13 10.28 -14.84
CA SER A 108 5.59 8.97 -14.43
C SER A 108 5.01 8.19 -15.62
N LEU A 109 4.29 8.85 -16.53
CA LEU A 109 3.78 8.22 -17.76
C LEU A 109 4.90 7.66 -18.63
N GLU A 110 6.00 8.41 -18.80
CA GLU A 110 7.18 7.97 -19.56
C GLU A 110 7.81 6.71 -18.92
N ARG A 111 8.06 6.72 -17.61
CA ARG A 111 8.66 5.60 -16.87
C ARG A 111 7.75 4.36 -16.89
N LEU A 112 6.45 4.56 -16.70
CA LEU A 112 5.43 3.49 -16.71
C LEU A 112 5.07 3.02 -18.11
N ARG A 113 5.57 3.69 -19.18
CA ARG A 113 5.30 3.35 -20.59
C ARG A 113 3.81 3.28 -20.91
N THR A 114 3.07 4.27 -20.46
CA THR A 114 1.61 4.34 -20.62
C THR A 114 1.15 5.76 -20.91
N ASP A 115 0.05 5.91 -21.60
CA ASP A 115 -0.55 7.20 -21.91
C ASP A 115 -1.54 7.66 -20.82
N VAL A 116 -1.88 6.78 -19.86
CA VAL A 116 -2.85 7.07 -18.80
C VAL A 116 -2.49 6.33 -17.50
N ILE A 117 -2.60 7.04 -16.36
CA ILE A 117 -2.52 6.46 -15.01
C ILE A 117 -3.93 6.18 -14.52
N ASP A 118 -4.18 4.99 -13.98
CA ASP A 118 -5.51 4.63 -13.50
C ASP A 118 -5.84 5.29 -12.16
N LEU A 119 -4.88 5.35 -11.24
CA LEU A 119 -5.04 5.98 -9.94
C LEU A 119 -3.79 6.77 -9.55
N TYR A 120 -3.94 8.06 -9.31
CA TYR A 120 -2.82 8.95 -8.96
C TYR A 120 -3.01 9.51 -7.57
N TYR A 121 -2.07 9.23 -6.67
CA TYR A 121 -2.15 9.70 -5.29
C TYR A 121 -1.33 10.95 -5.03
N LEU A 122 -1.87 11.85 -4.20
CA LEU A 122 -1.04 12.75 -3.42
C LEU A 122 -0.40 11.93 -2.29
N HIS A 123 0.91 11.70 -2.38
CA HIS A 123 1.64 10.78 -1.51
C HIS A 123 1.64 11.22 -0.05
N ARG A 124 1.76 12.54 0.18
CA ARG A 124 1.55 13.21 1.48
C ARG A 124 1.06 14.63 1.22
N VAL A 125 0.19 15.10 2.06
CA VAL A 125 -0.17 16.52 2.08
C VAL A 125 1.05 17.32 2.51
N ASP A 126 1.34 18.39 1.76
CA ASP A 126 2.43 19.32 2.07
C ASP A 126 1.89 20.42 2.97
N GLU A 127 2.42 20.55 4.18
CA GLU A 127 1.98 21.55 5.15
C GLU A 127 2.24 23.02 4.72
N HIS A 128 3.06 23.21 3.69
CA HIS A 128 3.38 24.55 3.13
C HIS A 128 2.56 24.89 1.89
N VAL A 129 1.70 23.96 1.43
CA VAL A 129 0.85 24.15 0.24
C VAL A 129 -0.59 23.86 0.64
N PRO A 130 -1.54 24.80 0.42
CA PRO A 130 -2.95 24.54 0.66
C PRO A 130 -3.41 23.26 -0.09
N LEU A 131 -4.11 22.37 0.62
CA LEU A 131 -4.56 21.10 0.02
C LEU A 131 -5.39 21.31 -1.25
N GLU A 132 -6.23 22.34 -1.25
CA GLU A 132 -7.08 22.70 -2.39
C GLU A 132 -6.28 23.03 -3.66
N GLU A 133 -5.07 23.56 -3.53
CA GLU A 133 -4.22 23.88 -4.68
C GLU A 133 -3.63 22.61 -5.29
N SER A 134 -3.03 21.74 -4.46
CA SER A 134 -2.49 20.45 -4.91
C SER A 134 -3.59 19.54 -5.45
N TRP A 135 -4.72 19.45 -4.74
CA TRP A 135 -5.85 18.62 -5.13
C TRP A 135 -6.53 19.12 -6.40
N GLY A 136 -6.70 20.45 -6.54
CA GLY A 136 -7.23 21.09 -7.75
C GLY A 136 -6.35 20.83 -8.97
N ALA A 137 -5.02 20.86 -8.81
CA ALA A 137 -4.09 20.51 -9.89
C ALA A 137 -4.26 19.04 -10.32
N MET A 138 -4.45 18.12 -9.38
CA MET A 138 -4.72 16.71 -9.69
C MET A 138 -6.08 16.51 -10.36
N ALA A 139 -7.12 17.22 -9.92
CA ALA A 139 -8.44 17.20 -10.55
C ALA A 139 -8.38 17.64 -12.03
N ALA A 140 -7.59 18.66 -12.33
CA ALA A 140 -7.35 19.10 -13.70
C ALA A 140 -6.66 18.03 -14.60
N LEU A 141 -5.88 17.12 -14.02
CA LEU A 141 -5.31 15.97 -14.74
C LEU A 141 -6.38 14.94 -15.10
N VAL A 142 -7.37 14.77 -14.22
CA VAL A 142 -8.53 13.90 -14.49
C VAL A 142 -9.38 14.49 -15.63
N GLU A 143 -9.68 15.80 -15.59
CA GLU A 143 -10.43 16.50 -16.65
C GLU A 143 -9.76 16.39 -18.03
N LYS A 144 -8.42 16.38 -18.05
CA LYS A 144 -7.63 16.18 -19.27
C LYS A 144 -7.54 14.72 -19.73
N GLY A 145 -8.03 13.76 -18.94
CA GLY A 145 -7.95 12.33 -19.23
C GLY A 145 -6.55 11.71 -19.10
N ILE A 146 -5.61 12.43 -18.49
CA ILE A 146 -4.23 11.97 -18.23
C ILE A 146 -4.24 10.97 -17.07
N VAL A 147 -5.13 11.16 -16.11
CA VAL A 147 -5.35 10.32 -14.94
C VAL A 147 -6.83 9.95 -14.90
N ARG A 148 -7.17 8.71 -14.55
CA ARG A 148 -8.57 8.26 -14.48
C ARG A 148 -9.24 8.64 -13.16
N ALA A 149 -8.47 8.53 -12.06
CA ALA A 149 -8.93 8.85 -10.72
C ALA A 149 -7.79 9.33 -9.84
N ILE A 150 -8.14 10.05 -8.79
CA ILE A 150 -7.19 10.59 -7.82
C ILE A 150 -7.51 10.14 -6.41
N GLY A 151 -6.47 10.01 -5.59
CA GLY A 151 -6.55 9.56 -4.21
C GLY A 151 -5.61 10.31 -3.28
N LEU A 152 -5.80 10.10 -1.99
CA LEU A 152 -4.99 10.67 -0.92
C LEU A 152 -4.30 9.57 -0.14
N SER A 153 -3.16 9.89 0.48
CA SER A 153 -2.43 8.94 1.31
C SER A 153 -2.06 9.55 2.67
N GLU A 154 -2.37 8.79 3.76
CA GLU A 154 -2.07 9.17 5.15
C GLU A 154 -2.71 10.50 5.55
N VAL A 155 -4.01 10.62 5.37
CA VAL A 155 -4.84 11.80 5.68
C VAL A 155 -5.90 11.47 6.73
N GLY A 156 -6.34 12.48 7.46
CA GLY A 156 -7.44 12.43 8.39
C GLY A 156 -8.79 12.81 7.76
N LEU A 157 -9.84 12.76 8.59
CA LEU A 157 -11.21 13.03 8.15
C LEU A 157 -11.40 14.43 7.59
N ASP A 158 -10.85 15.47 8.25
CA ASP A 158 -10.98 16.86 7.82
C ASP A 158 -10.40 17.09 6.41
N GLU A 159 -9.22 16.49 6.14
CA GLU A 159 -8.58 16.57 4.83
C GLU A 159 -9.38 15.84 3.75
N LEU A 160 -9.99 14.67 4.10
CA LEU A 160 -10.85 13.91 3.21
C LEU A 160 -12.10 14.67 2.81
N GLU A 161 -12.81 15.24 3.77
CA GLU A 161 -14.02 16.06 3.54
C GLU A 161 -13.68 17.28 2.69
N HIS A 162 -12.59 17.97 3.01
CA HIS A 162 -12.15 19.15 2.25
C HIS A 162 -11.82 18.77 0.79
N ALA A 163 -11.02 17.75 0.57
CA ALA A 163 -10.65 17.31 -0.78
C ALA A 163 -11.86 16.81 -1.56
N HIS A 164 -12.72 16.00 -0.93
CA HIS A 164 -13.89 15.40 -1.57
C HIS A 164 -14.91 16.45 -2.03
N ALA A 165 -15.02 17.57 -1.31
CA ALA A 165 -15.88 18.70 -1.70
C ALA A 165 -15.39 19.41 -2.98
N ILE A 166 -14.10 19.31 -3.32
CA ILE A 166 -13.51 19.91 -4.52
C ILE A 166 -13.60 18.94 -5.71
N HIS A 167 -13.15 17.72 -5.50
CA HIS A 167 -13.20 16.62 -6.47
C HIS A 167 -13.32 15.29 -5.74
N PRO A 168 -14.12 14.32 -6.22
CA PRO A 168 -14.29 13.04 -5.55
C PRO A 168 -12.95 12.34 -5.28
N VAL A 169 -12.73 11.93 -4.02
CA VAL A 169 -11.63 11.06 -3.62
C VAL A 169 -12.00 9.63 -4.00
N ALA A 170 -11.29 9.04 -4.95
CA ALA A 170 -11.56 7.69 -5.44
C ALA A 170 -10.95 6.60 -4.54
N ALA A 171 -9.85 6.89 -3.88
CA ALA A 171 -9.18 5.97 -2.98
C ALA A 171 -8.40 6.70 -1.88
N VAL A 172 -8.31 6.07 -0.72
CA VAL A 172 -7.45 6.50 0.39
C VAL A 172 -6.45 5.39 0.70
N GLN A 173 -5.16 5.72 0.71
CA GLN A 173 -4.11 4.77 1.05
C GLN A 173 -3.51 5.10 2.41
N SER A 174 -3.72 4.25 3.41
CA SER A 174 -3.16 4.40 4.75
C SER A 174 -2.69 3.07 5.32
N GLU A 175 -1.82 3.09 6.34
CA GLU A 175 -1.39 1.88 7.01
C GLU A 175 -2.58 1.24 7.74
N LEU A 176 -2.84 -0.04 7.47
CA LEU A 176 -3.77 -0.85 8.24
C LEU A 176 -3.25 -2.26 8.36
N SER A 177 -3.17 -2.74 9.59
CA SER A 177 -2.79 -4.11 9.94
C SER A 177 -3.24 -4.43 11.36
N LEU A 178 -3.08 -5.67 11.81
CA LEU A 178 -3.38 -6.09 13.18
C LEU A 178 -2.63 -5.31 14.27
N TRP A 179 -1.54 -4.63 13.94
CA TRP A 179 -0.82 -3.77 14.90
C TRP A 179 -0.90 -2.26 14.60
N THR A 180 -1.65 -1.83 13.56
CA THR A 180 -1.93 -0.43 13.24
C THR A 180 -3.38 -0.34 12.80
N ARG A 181 -4.27 0.17 13.66
CA ARG A 181 -5.72 0.09 13.47
C ARG A 181 -6.40 1.46 13.43
N ASP A 182 -5.63 2.54 13.56
CA ASP A 182 -6.14 3.91 13.72
C ASP A 182 -7.14 4.31 12.60
N ALA A 183 -6.91 3.81 11.37
CA ALA A 183 -7.79 4.09 10.24
C ALA A 183 -9.21 3.48 10.36
N LEU A 184 -9.39 2.48 11.24
CA LEU A 184 -10.70 1.83 11.42
C LEU A 184 -11.75 2.73 12.07
N ASP A 185 -11.32 3.71 12.86
CA ASP A 185 -12.24 4.55 13.61
C ASP A 185 -13.01 5.52 12.71
N GLU A 186 -12.35 6.09 11.70
CA GLU A 186 -12.92 7.17 10.88
C GLU A 186 -12.71 6.95 9.37
N VAL A 187 -11.48 6.68 8.93
CA VAL A 187 -11.11 6.72 7.51
C VAL A 187 -11.72 5.55 6.73
N VAL A 188 -11.69 4.33 7.29
CA VAL A 188 -12.29 3.15 6.64
C VAL A 188 -13.81 3.30 6.52
N PRO A 189 -14.57 3.69 7.58
CA PRO A 189 -16.00 3.99 7.46
C PRO A 189 -16.30 5.14 6.49
N TRP A 190 -15.48 6.19 6.48
CA TRP A 190 -15.66 7.28 5.53
C TRP A 190 -15.57 6.79 4.08
N CYS A 191 -14.56 5.97 3.76
CA CYS A 191 -14.41 5.38 2.44
C CYS A 191 -15.63 4.56 2.01
N ALA A 192 -16.18 3.75 2.92
CA ALA A 192 -17.39 2.96 2.67
C ALA A 192 -18.59 3.86 2.32
N ASN A 193 -18.78 4.93 3.07
CA ASN A 193 -19.91 5.84 2.92
C ASN A 193 -19.83 6.71 1.65
N HIS A 194 -18.63 6.96 1.15
CA HIS A 194 -18.41 7.82 -0.03
C HIS A 194 -18.09 7.01 -1.31
N GLY A 195 -18.13 5.67 -1.25
CA GLY A 195 -17.80 4.82 -2.40
C GLY A 195 -16.33 4.86 -2.82
N ALA A 196 -15.45 5.35 -1.93
CA ALA A 196 -14.01 5.34 -2.12
C ALA A 196 -13.42 3.97 -1.76
N ALA A 197 -12.33 3.58 -2.41
CA ALA A 197 -11.57 2.42 -1.98
C ALA A 197 -10.66 2.78 -0.79
N PHE A 198 -10.52 1.88 0.16
CA PHE A 198 -9.46 1.96 1.17
C PHE A 198 -8.35 0.99 0.79
N VAL A 199 -7.11 1.47 0.66
CA VAL A 199 -5.96 0.71 0.18
C VAL A 199 -4.92 0.58 1.29
N PRO A 200 -5.00 -0.49 2.12
CA PRO A 200 -4.04 -0.73 3.19
C PRO A 200 -2.64 -1.00 2.67
N PHE A 201 -1.67 -0.14 3.01
CA PHE A 201 -0.26 -0.51 2.85
C PHE A 201 0.28 -1.16 4.14
N SER A 202 1.39 -1.88 4.02
CA SER A 202 2.01 -2.66 5.10
C SER A 202 1.02 -3.57 5.89
N PRO A 203 0.10 -4.30 5.24
CA PRO A 203 -0.91 -5.10 5.94
C PRO A 203 -0.29 -6.26 6.75
N LEU A 204 0.95 -6.63 6.46
CA LEU A 204 1.74 -7.62 7.21
C LEU A 204 2.66 -6.98 8.28
N GLY A 205 2.46 -5.70 8.61
CA GLY A 205 3.29 -5.01 9.59
C GLY A 205 4.78 -5.03 9.20
N ARG A 206 5.10 -4.77 7.94
CA ARG A 206 6.48 -4.81 7.40
C ARG A 206 7.15 -6.17 7.60
N GLY A 207 6.36 -7.25 7.55
CA GLY A 207 6.80 -8.64 7.73
C GLY A 207 6.70 -9.16 9.18
N PHE A 208 6.42 -8.31 10.17
CA PHE A 208 6.32 -8.74 11.57
C PHE A 208 5.19 -9.75 11.81
N LEU A 209 4.03 -9.52 11.21
CA LEU A 209 2.85 -10.36 11.39
C LEU A 209 2.94 -11.75 10.72
N THR A 210 3.98 -11.98 9.90
CA THR A 210 4.28 -13.34 9.40
C THR A 210 4.82 -14.26 10.49
N GLY A 211 5.26 -13.67 11.62
CA GLY A 211 5.84 -14.40 12.74
C GLY A 211 7.29 -14.83 12.53
N THR A 212 7.95 -14.42 11.44
CA THR A 212 9.35 -14.78 11.15
C THR A 212 10.37 -13.86 11.81
N ILE A 213 9.95 -12.64 12.20
CA ILE A 213 10.81 -11.66 12.86
C ILE A 213 10.76 -11.87 14.37
N THR A 214 11.87 -12.31 14.95
CA THR A 214 12.00 -12.60 16.39
C THR A 214 13.04 -11.73 17.10
N HIS A 215 13.84 -10.99 16.35
CA HIS A 215 14.88 -10.06 16.86
C HIS A 215 15.09 -8.92 15.84
N GLY A 216 15.69 -7.82 16.30
CA GLY A 216 16.14 -6.70 15.49
C GLY A 216 17.43 -6.99 14.72
N GLY A 217 18.25 -5.96 14.53
CA GLY A 217 19.55 -6.11 13.86
C GLY A 217 19.48 -6.09 12.34
N PHE A 218 18.56 -5.32 11.79
CA PHE A 218 18.43 -5.10 10.36
C PHE A 218 19.62 -4.30 9.79
N ASP A 219 19.92 -4.50 8.51
CA ASP A 219 20.89 -3.67 7.79
C ASP A 219 20.53 -2.19 7.91
N ALA A 220 21.52 -1.31 8.07
CA ALA A 220 21.28 0.13 8.25
C ALA A 220 20.53 0.79 7.08
N ARG A 221 20.51 0.17 5.91
CA ARG A 221 19.76 0.61 4.73
C ARG A 221 18.31 0.11 4.72
N ASP A 222 17.97 -0.81 5.61
CA ASP A 222 16.60 -1.32 5.73
C ASP A 222 15.75 -0.36 6.58
N PHE A 223 14.57 -0.09 6.12
CA PHE A 223 13.59 0.74 6.80
C PHE A 223 13.33 0.38 8.26
N ARG A 224 13.41 -0.91 8.57
CA ARG A 224 13.15 -1.45 9.89
C ARG A 224 14.26 -1.11 10.88
N ALA A 225 15.47 -0.85 10.40
CA ALA A 225 16.62 -0.56 11.26
C ALA A 225 16.43 0.70 12.15
N SER A 226 15.73 1.70 11.64
CA SER A 226 15.44 2.96 12.37
C SER A 226 14.03 3.03 12.95
N ASN A 227 13.21 2.01 12.75
CA ASN A 227 11.81 2.04 13.18
C ASN A 227 11.66 1.59 14.64
N PRO A 228 11.00 2.36 15.51
CA PRO A 228 10.86 2.06 16.94
C PRO A 228 10.22 0.70 17.24
N ARG A 229 9.35 0.19 16.37
CA ARG A 229 8.69 -1.11 16.53
C ARG A 229 9.61 -2.31 16.29
N PHE A 230 10.81 -2.09 15.72
CA PHE A 230 11.76 -3.14 15.39
C PHE A 230 13.00 -3.16 16.29
N THR A 231 12.96 -2.48 17.44
CA THR A 231 13.92 -2.74 18.52
C THR A 231 13.65 -4.12 19.14
N ASP A 232 14.68 -4.76 19.71
CA ASP A 232 14.52 -6.09 20.34
C ASP A 232 13.43 -6.07 21.44
N GLU A 233 13.36 -4.99 22.21
CA GLU A 233 12.34 -4.81 23.26
C GLU A 233 10.93 -4.72 22.69
N ALA A 234 10.73 -3.91 21.64
CA ALA A 234 9.44 -3.76 20.98
C ALA A 234 9.01 -5.06 20.29
N ILE A 235 9.94 -5.74 19.60
CA ILE A 235 9.70 -7.05 18.98
C ILE A 235 9.25 -8.06 20.03
N ALA A 236 9.96 -8.18 21.16
CA ALA A 236 9.62 -9.11 22.23
C ALA A 236 8.22 -8.82 22.81
N SER A 237 7.90 -7.56 23.07
CA SER A 237 6.58 -7.12 23.56
C SER A 237 5.47 -7.46 22.55
N ASN A 238 5.67 -7.14 21.27
CA ASN A 238 4.69 -7.32 20.21
C ASN A 238 4.47 -8.79 19.80
N GLN A 239 5.32 -9.75 20.24
CA GLN A 239 5.08 -11.18 20.01
C GLN A 239 3.73 -11.67 20.55
N ALA A 240 3.11 -10.93 21.46
CA ALA A 240 1.76 -11.24 21.93
C ALA A 240 0.74 -11.21 20.79
N ILE A 241 0.86 -10.26 19.86
CA ILE A 241 0.00 -10.15 18.66
C ILE A 241 0.22 -11.37 17.77
N VAL A 242 1.48 -11.70 17.48
CA VAL A 242 1.85 -12.84 16.62
C VAL A 242 1.32 -14.16 17.19
N ARG A 243 1.32 -14.33 18.53
CA ARG A 243 0.75 -15.54 19.15
C ARG A 243 -0.74 -15.69 18.88
N VAL A 244 -1.51 -14.58 18.89
CA VAL A 244 -2.93 -14.62 18.54
C VAL A 244 -3.10 -15.03 17.07
N VAL A 245 -2.37 -14.38 16.17
CA VAL A 245 -2.42 -14.68 14.73
C VAL A 245 -2.08 -16.16 14.45
N ARG A 246 -1.06 -16.69 15.10
CA ARG A 246 -0.67 -18.12 14.96
C ARG A 246 -1.76 -19.08 15.41
N ARG A 247 -2.43 -18.82 16.54
CA ARG A 247 -3.54 -19.67 17.01
C ARG A 247 -4.68 -19.73 16.01
N VAL A 248 -5.01 -18.60 15.40
CA VAL A 248 -6.04 -18.56 14.35
C VAL A 248 -5.54 -19.29 13.10
N ALA A 249 -4.28 -19.08 12.70
CA ALA A 249 -3.68 -19.75 11.54
C ALA A 249 -3.71 -21.29 11.69
N GLU A 250 -3.41 -21.81 12.89
CA GLU A 250 -3.49 -23.25 13.19
C GLU A 250 -4.90 -23.84 13.03
N ARG A 251 -5.96 -23.09 13.38
CA ARG A 251 -7.37 -23.53 13.21
C ARG A 251 -7.73 -23.72 11.73
N HIS A 252 -7.12 -22.94 10.86
CA HIS A 252 -7.44 -22.89 9.43
C HIS A 252 -6.39 -23.61 8.55
N GLU A 253 -5.40 -24.25 9.13
CA GLU A 253 -4.25 -24.82 8.39
C GLU A 253 -3.60 -23.79 7.45
N ALA A 254 -3.64 -22.50 7.85
CA ALA A 254 -3.16 -21.34 7.08
C ALA A 254 -1.86 -20.79 7.69
N THR A 255 -1.21 -19.88 6.97
CA THR A 255 -0.06 -19.14 7.51
C THR A 255 -0.50 -17.90 8.29
N PRO A 256 0.34 -17.41 9.22
CA PRO A 256 0.08 -16.13 9.89
C PRO A 256 -0.10 -14.96 8.92
N ALA A 257 0.62 -14.95 7.79
CA ALA A 257 0.48 -13.93 6.75
C ALA A 257 -0.92 -13.96 6.12
N GLN A 258 -1.44 -15.15 5.80
CA GLN A 258 -2.78 -15.31 5.26
C GLN A 258 -3.85 -14.84 6.25
N VAL A 259 -3.74 -15.16 7.52
CA VAL A 259 -4.67 -14.70 8.56
C VAL A 259 -4.64 -13.17 8.69
N ALA A 260 -3.46 -12.55 8.71
CA ALA A 260 -3.34 -11.10 8.81
C ALA A 260 -3.96 -10.39 7.60
N LEU A 261 -3.80 -10.92 6.39
CA LEU A 261 -4.41 -10.39 5.17
C LEU A 261 -5.93 -10.63 5.15
N ALA A 262 -6.39 -11.82 5.53
CA ALA A 262 -7.83 -12.14 5.61
C ALA A 262 -8.54 -11.23 6.61
N TRP A 263 -7.92 -10.94 7.77
CA TRP A 263 -8.44 -9.96 8.72
C TRP A 263 -8.55 -8.56 8.11
N THR A 264 -7.54 -8.13 7.35
CA THR A 264 -7.57 -6.82 6.66
C THR A 264 -8.70 -6.77 5.63
N LEU A 265 -8.90 -7.85 4.87
CA LEU A 265 -9.98 -7.99 3.88
C LEU A 265 -11.38 -8.01 4.52
N ALA A 266 -11.49 -8.53 5.75
CA ALA A 266 -12.73 -8.58 6.50
C ALA A 266 -13.24 -7.19 6.94
N GLN A 267 -12.40 -6.14 6.88
CA GLN A 267 -12.78 -4.78 7.23
C GLN A 267 -13.75 -4.13 6.22
N GLY A 268 -14.00 -4.74 5.07
CA GLY A 268 -15.03 -4.30 4.13
C GLY A 268 -14.77 -4.66 2.68
N ALA A 269 -15.83 -4.66 1.88
CA ALA A 269 -15.72 -4.94 0.44
C ALA A 269 -14.95 -3.85 -0.34
N HIS A 270 -14.83 -2.66 0.23
CA HIS A 270 -14.08 -1.52 -0.31
C HIS A 270 -12.61 -1.53 0.07
N VAL A 271 -12.16 -2.49 0.89
CA VAL A 271 -10.78 -2.62 1.35
C VAL A 271 -9.99 -3.51 0.40
N LEU A 272 -8.87 -2.99 -0.13
CA LEU A 272 -7.99 -3.66 -1.08
C LEU A 272 -6.53 -3.57 -0.61
N PRO A 273 -6.05 -4.52 0.22
CA PRO A 273 -4.68 -4.49 0.72
C PRO A 273 -3.64 -4.69 -0.38
N ILE A 274 -2.48 -4.05 -0.21
CA ILE A 274 -1.36 -4.09 -1.16
C ILE A 274 -0.07 -4.64 -0.50
N PRO A 275 -0.05 -5.91 -0.06
CA PRO A 275 1.17 -6.50 0.45
C PRO A 275 2.27 -6.49 -0.61
N GLY A 276 3.46 -6.02 -0.23
CA GLY A 276 4.62 -6.03 -1.11
C GLY A 276 5.46 -7.30 -0.93
N THR A 277 5.97 -7.84 -2.03
CA THR A 277 6.89 -8.98 -2.01
C THR A 277 7.85 -8.96 -3.20
N LYS A 278 9.03 -9.60 -3.04
CA LYS A 278 10.03 -9.86 -4.07
C LYS A 278 10.07 -11.33 -4.48
N ARG A 279 9.09 -12.15 -4.07
CA ARG A 279 9.11 -13.59 -4.27
C ARG A 279 7.77 -14.11 -4.73
N VAL A 280 7.79 -14.91 -5.78
CA VAL A 280 6.61 -15.58 -6.33
C VAL A 280 5.88 -16.39 -5.26
N ARG A 281 6.59 -17.17 -4.45
CA ARG A 281 5.98 -18.00 -3.40
C ARG A 281 5.18 -17.17 -2.37
N TYR A 282 5.69 -15.98 -1.99
CA TYR A 282 4.97 -15.11 -1.04
C TYR A 282 3.81 -14.37 -1.71
N LEU A 283 3.93 -14.09 -3.01
CA LEU A 283 2.80 -13.57 -3.78
C LEU A 283 1.66 -14.59 -3.80
N GLU A 284 1.96 -15.85 -4.11
CA GLU A 284 0.96 -16.94 -4.15
C GLU A 284 0.32 -17.15 -2.77
N GLU A 285 1.13 -17.13 -1.70
CA GLU A 285 0.66 -17.19 -0.31
C GLU A 285 -0.27 -16.02 0.03
N ASN A 286 0.10 -14.79 -0.36
CA ASN A 286 -0.70 -13.60 -0.11
C ASN A 286 -2.02 -13.64 -0.88
N VAL A 287 -2.03 -14.07 -2.15
CA VAL A 287 -3.25 -14.20 -2.95
C VAL A 287 -4.18 -15.26 -2.36
N ALA A 288 -3.65 -16.37 -1.89
CA ALA A 288 -4.46 -17.42 -1.26
C ALA A 288 -5.18 -16.95 0.02
N ALA A 289 -4.74 -15.86 0.64
CA ALA A 289 -5.46 -15.26 1.76
C ALA A 289 -6.87 -14.76 1.39
N THR A 290 -7.14 -14.50 0.13
CA THR A 290 -8.46 -14.04 -0.36
C THR A 290 -9.54 -15.12 -0.26
N GLU A 291 -9.14 -16.39 -0.20
CA GLU A 291 -10.01 -17.54 -0.06
C GLU A 291 -10.23 -17.94 1.41
N LEU A 292 -9.47 -17.34 2.35
CA LEU A 292 -9.56 -17.67 3.76
C LEU A 292 -10.75 -16.95 4.41
N ALA A 293 -11.77 -17.71 4.76
CA ALA A 293 -12.93 -17.20 5.49
C ALA A 293 -12.70 -17.31 7.00
N LEU A 294 -12.46 -16.17 7.66
CA LEU A 294 -12.39 -16.09 9.13
C LEU A 294 -13.81 -16.11 9.71
N THR A 295 -14.00 -16.85 10.80
CA THR A 295 -15.24 -16.87 11.57
C THR A 295 -15.37 -15.63 12.45
N ASP A 296 -16.56 -15.34 12.98
CA ASP A 296 -16.79 -14.25 13.93
C ASP A 296 -15.93 -14.43 15.20
N ASP A 297 -15.72 -15.67 15.66
CA ASP A 297 -14.86 -15.96 16.80
C ASP A 297 -13.37 -15.68 16.49
N ASP A 298 -12.91 -15.97 15.25
CA ASP A 298 -11.56 -15.64 14.82
C ASP A 298 -11.34 -14.14 14.77
N LEU A 299 -12.30 -13.40 14.20
CA LEU A 299 -12.26 -11.94 14.15
C LEU A 299 -12.24 -11.34 15.55
N ALA A 300 -13.08 -11.84 16.47
CA ALA A 300 -13.11 -11.40 17.86
C ALA A 300 -11.76 -11.67 18.57
N ASP A 301 -11.15 -12.84 18.37
CA ASP A 301 -9.82 -13.18 18.91
C ASP A 301 -8.74 -12.21 18.37
N LEU A 302 -8.76 -11.93 17.07
CA LEU A 302 -7.80 -11.04 16.41
C LEU A 302 -7.99 -9.59 16.85
N ASP A 303 -9.23 -9.13 17.01
CA ASP A 303 -9.54 -7.78 17.47
C ASP A 303 -9.19 -7.57 18.95
N ALA A 304 -9.24 -8.62 19.76
CA ALA A 304 -8.80 -8.61 21.13
C ALA A 304 -7.26 -8.67 21.29
N ALA A 305 -6.51 -8.82 20.20
CA ALA A 305 -5.05 -8.77 20.27
C ALA A 305 -4.57 -7.42 20.81
N PRO A 306 -3.52 -7.40 21.66
CA PRO A 306 -3.04 -6.16 22.27
C PRO A 306 -2.61 -5.14 21.21
N PRO A 307 -2.69 -3.82 21.48
CA PRO A 307 -2.13 -2.81 20.61
C PRO A 307 -0.61 -2.96 20.51
N ALA A 308 -0.02 -2.47 19.41
CA ALA A 308 1.41 -2.47 19.27
C ALA A 308 2.08 -1.63 20.35
N SER A 309 3.15 -2.13 20.95
CA SER A 309 4.07 -1.35 21.76
C SER A 309 4.98 -0.53 20.85
N ALA A 310 5.30 0.69 21.20
CA ALA A 310 6.06 1.66 20.43
C ALA A 310 5.28 2.35 19.29
N PRO A 311 5.61 3.61 19.00
CA PRO A 311 4.98 4.37 17.93
C PRO A 311 5.32 3.80 16.57
N ARG A 312 4.54 4.19 15.56
CA ARG A 312 4.68 3.72 14.17
C ARG A 312 5.91 4.29 13.47
N TYR A 313 6.28 5.53 13.85
CA TYR A 313 7.45 6.28 13.34
C TYR A 313 8.15 7.02 14.48
#